data_ad4e668184b5bdf3e6d60facb28f4f84
#
_entry.id   ad4e668184b5bdf3e6d60facb28f4f84
#
_cell.length_a   1.000
_cell.length_b   1.000
_cell.length_c   1.000
_cell.angle_alpha   90.00
_cell.angle_beta   90.00
_cell.angle_gamma   90.00
#
_symmetry.space_group_name_H-M   'P 1'
#
loop_
_entity.id
_entity.type
_entity.pdbx_description
1 polymer ?
#
loop_
_entity_poly.entity_id
_entity_poly.type
_entity_poly.pdbx_seq_one_letter_code
_entity_poly.pdbx_strand_id
1 'polypeptide(L)'
;MAQDWHVGNAHEDGQQHRGWVIGHFLGDADGVRASRDVEVKWGVHPAGEGREEWVTDEKRTTLLLLVSGRFRIDLSVGSFVLENEGDYALWGPGIDHHWQAEKDTVVITVRWPSVSEA
;
A
#
# COMPACT_ATOMS: atom_id res chain seq x y z
N MET A 1 14.14 23.16 8.77
CA MET A 1 13.71 22.27 9.87
C MET A 1 12.43 21.58 9.50
N ALA A 2 12.36 20.28 9.69
CA ALA A 2 11.15 19.53 9.40
C ALA A 2 10.04 19.88 10.38
N GLN A 3 8.82 19.89 9.88
CA GLN A 3 7.63 20.11 10.71
C GLN A 3 7.20 18.79 11.36
N ASP A 4 6.61 18.91 12.54
CA ASP A 4 6.08 17.75 13.27
C ASP A 4 4.64 17.40 12.88
N TRP A 5 4.16 17.97 11.79
CA TRP A 5 2.81 17.75 11.30
C TRP A 5 2.75 17.93 9.78
N HIS A 6 1.70 17.34 9.19
CA HIS A 6 1.44 17.49 7.76
C HIS A 6 -0.06 17.31 7.49
N VAL A 7 -0.57 18.15 6.63
CA VAL A 7 -1.92 18.03 6.08
C VAL A 7 -1.81 18.13 4.57
N GLY A 8 -2.34 17.14 3.87
CA GLY A 8 -2.21 17.10 2.43
C GLY A 8 -3.23 16.19 1.79
N ASN A 9 -3.05 15.97 0.49
CA ASN A 9 -3.88 15.08 -0.28
C ASN A 9 -3.03 13.89 -0.75
N ALA A 10 -3.46 12.68 -0.42
CA ALA A 10 -2.67 11.48 -0.72
C ALA A 10 -2.46 11.26 -2.21
N HIS A 11 -3.47 11.57 -3.04
CA HIS A 11 -3.35 11.43 -4.49
C HIS A 11 -2.27 12.37 -5.04
N GLU A 12 -2.26 13.62 -4.57
CA GLU A 12 -1.25 14.60 -4.99
C GLU A 12 0.12 14.29 -4.42
N ASP A 13 0.19 14.02 -3.13
CA ASP A 13 1.47 13.78 -2.43
C ASP A 13 2.16 12.52 -2.94
N GLY A 14 1.40 11.52 -3.35
CA GLY A 14 1.94 10.25 -3.83
C GLY A 14 2.39 10.24 -5.28
N GLN A 15 2.08 11.27 -6.08
CA GLN A 15 2.34 11.24 -7.53
C GLN A 15 3.81 10.99 -7.89
N GLN A 16 4.74 11.50 -7.12
CA GLN A 16 6.16 11.34 -7.40
C GLN A 16 6.76 10.05 -6.80
N HIS A 17 5.97 9.30 -6.06
CA HIS A 17 6.42 8.11 -5.35
C HIS A 17 5.49 6.91 -5.61
N ARG A 18 4.88 6.84 -6.79
CA ARG A 18 4.01 5.72 -7.20
C ARG A 18 2.85 5.48 -6.24
N GLY A 19 2.34 6.55 -5.64
CA GLY A 19 1.25 6.49 -4.67
C GLY A 19 1.70 6.46 -3.21
N TRP A 20 2.98 6.26 -2.93
CA TRP A 20 3.49 6.23 -1.56
C TRP A 20 3.55 7.64 -0.97
N VAL A 21 2.95 7.84 0.19
CA VAL A 21 2.84 9.16 0.84
C VAL A 21 3.61 9.24 2.15
N ILE A 22 3.92 8.12 2.76
CA ILE A 22 4.67 8.02 4.01
C ILE A 22 5.66 6.87 3.86
N GLY A 23 6.88 7.06 4.30
CA GLY A 23 7.86 5.97 4.31
C GLY A 23 9.30 6.45 4.36
N HIS A 24 10.21 5.47 4.45
CA HIS A 24 11.65 5.71 4.55
C HIS A 24 12.27 6.32 3.29
N PHE A 25 11.59 6.23 2.16
CA PHE A 25 12.04 6.74 0.85
C PHE A 25 11.85 8.24 0.70
N LEU A 26 11.20 8.91 1.65
CA LEU A 26 11.08 10.36 1.68
C LEU A 26 12.27 10.97 2.44
N GLY A 27 12.56 12.23 2.18
CA GLY A 27 13.69 12.93 2.76
C GLY A 27 13.31 13.86 3.91
N ASP A 28 14.33 14.47 4.51
CA ASP A 28 14.14 15.37 5.66
C ASP A 28 13.17 16.51 5.38
N ALA A 29 13.12 17.00 4.15
CA ALA A 29 12.19 18.07 3.76
C ALA A 29 10.72 17.65 3.86
N ASP A 30 10.43 16.36 3.90
CA ASP A 30 9.07 15.82 3.99
C ASP A 30 8.58 15.69 5.45
N GLY A 31 9.43 15.99 6.41
CA GLY A 31 9.07 16.03 7.83
C GLY A 31 8.57 14.69 8.36
N VAL A 32 7.43 14.72 9.04
CA VAL A 32 6.85 13.52 9.67
C VAL A 32 6.46 12.42 8.68
N ARG A 33 6.35 12.74 7.39
CA ARG A 33 6.07 11.75 6.34
C ARG A 33 7.25 10.80 6.09
N ALA A 34 8.46 11.26 6.37
CA ALA A 34 9.68 10.45 6.26
C ALA A 34 9.79 9.56 7.50
N SER A 35 9.19 8.39 7.43
CA SER A 35 9.10 7.46 8.57
C SER A 35 9.77 6.13 8.25
N ARG A 36 10.43 5.55 9.25
CA ARG A 36 10.94 4.18 9.19
C ARG A 36 10.04 3.19 9.91
N ASP A 37 9.01 3.68 10.58
CA ASP A 37 8.08 2.83 11.33
C ASP A 37 6.99 2.27 10.45
N VAL A 38 6.55 3.03 9.44
CA VAL A 38 5.42 2.68 8.59
C VAL A 38 5.58 3.29 7.21
N GLU A 39 5.03 2.60 6.22
CA GLU A 39 4.86 3.18 4.88
C GLU A 39 3.41 3.06 4.45
N VAL A 40 2.89 4.10 3.81
CA VAL A 40 1.48 4.20 3.42
C VAL A 40 1.38 4.61 1.95
N LYS A 41 0.57 3.85 1.21
CA LYS A 41 0.33 4.09 -0.22
C LYS A 41 -1.15 4.36 -0.48
N TRP A 42 -1.40 5.36 -1.29
CA TRP A 42 -2.70 5.62 -1.89
C TRP A 42 -2.69 5.01 -3.30
N GLY A 43 -3.34 3.87 -3.47
CA GLY A 43 -3.33 3.15 -4.73
C GLY A 43 -4.60 3.36 -5.54
N VAL A 44 -4.44 3.83 -6.78
CA VAL A 44 -5.53 3.98 -7.74
C VAL A 44 -5.26 3.00 -8.86
N HIS A 45 -6.17 2.05 -9.06
CA HIS A 45 -5.99 0.96 -10.01
C HIS A 45 -7.20 0.85 -10.93
N PRO A 46 -7.02 1.09 -12.24
CA PRO A 46 -8.12 0.88 -13.19
C PRO A 46 -8.49 -0.61 -13.28
N ALA A 47 -9.73 -0.88 -13.66
CA ALA A 47 -10.21 -2.24 -13.86
C ALA A 47 -9.28 -3.01 -14.80
N GLY A 48 -8.92 -4.22 -14.42
CA GLY A 48 -8.02 -5.08 -15.18
C GLY A 48 -6.55 -4.94 -14.85
N GLU A 49 -6.15 -3.88 -14.14
CA GLU A 49 -4.77 -3.76 -13.69
C GLU A 49 -4.46 -4.83 -12.65
N GLY A 50 -3.31 -5.43 -12.75
CA GLY A 50 -2.91 -6.46 -11.81
C GLY A 50 -1.41 -6.67 -11.78
N ARG A 51 -0.98 -7.45 -10.80
CA ARG A 51 0.39 -7.90 -10.66
C ARG A 51 0.42 -9.39 -10.97
N GLU A 52 1.05 -9.76 -12.07
CA GLU A 52 1.13 -11.17 -12.50
C GLU A 52 2.13 -11.96 -11.68
N GLU A 53 3.21 -11.32 -11.27
CA GLU A 53 4.24 -11.98 -10.48
C GLU A 53 3.92 -11.94 -9.00
N TRP A 54 4.16 -13.07 -8.32
CA TRP A 54 4.03 -13.12 -6.88
C TRP A 54 5.13 -12.30 -6.21
N VAL A 55 4.74 -11.51 -5.22
CA VAL A 55 5.68 -10.88 -4.29
C VAL A 55 6.07 -11.94 -3.27
N THR A 56 7.36 -12.24 -3.18
CA THR A 56 7.89 -13.29 -2.30
C THR A 56 8.91 -12.70 -1.33
N ASP A 57 9.16 -13.44 -0.25
CA ASP A 57 10.17 -13.07 0.75
C ASP A 57 9.93 -11.70 1.38
N GLU A 58 8.68 -11.26 1.45
CA GLU A 58 8.31 -10.00 2.07
C GLU A 58 8.51 -10.09 3.59
N LYS A 59 9.25 -9.14 4.13
CA LYS A 59 9.59 -9.11 5.57
C LYS A 59 8.67 -8.21 6.38
N ARG A 60 7.83 -7.45 5.71
CA ARG A 60 6.91 -6.50 6.35
C ARG A 60 5.55 -7.15 6.57
N THR A 61 4.83 -6.63 7.57
CA THR A 61 3.41 -6.88 7.70
C THR A 61 2.67 -5.89 6.83
N THR A 62 1.64 -6.33 6.13
CA THR A 62 0.90 -5.51 5.17
C THR A 62 -0.58 -5.50 5.48
N LEU A 63 -1.16 -4.30 5.51
CA LEU A 63 -2.60 -4.08 5.54
C LEU A 63 -3.02 -3.49 4.20
N LEU A 64 -4.04 -4.10 3.59
CA LEU A 64 -4.65 -3.62 2.35
C LEU A 64 -6.10 -3.30 2.65
N LEU A 65 -6.50 -2.03 2.55
CA LEU A 65 -7.81 -1.53 2.93
C LEU A 65 -8.54 -0.96 1.71
N LEU A 66 -9.72 -1.49 1.42
CA LEU A 66 -10.52 -1.04 0.28
C LEU A 66 -11.25 0.26 0.60
N VAL A 67 -11.03 1.28 -0.23
CA VAL A 67 -11.79 2.54 -0.20
C VAL A 67 -12.98 2.45 -1.14
N SER A 68 -12.76 2.00 -2.39
CA SER A 68 -13.81 1.84 -3.38
C SER A 68 -13.42 0.84 -4.44
N GLY A 69 -14.40 0.23 -5.08
CA GLY A 69 -14.19 -0.69 -6.19
C GLY A 69 -14.28 -2.15 -5.81
N ARG A 70 -13.52 -2.99 -6.51
CA ARG A 70 -13.47 -4.44 -6.26
C ARG A 70 -12.05 -4.92 -6.54
N PHE A 71 -11.44 -5.54 -5.55
CA PHE A 71 -10.03 -5.88 -5.59
C PHE A 71 -9.82 -7.32 -5.11
N ARG A 72 -9.20 -8.13 -5.97
CA ARG A 72 -8.84 -9.49 -5.59
C ARG A 72 -7.40 -9.50 -5.07
N ILE A 73 -7.21 -10.05 -3.91
CA ILE A 73 -5.89 -10.31 -3.34
C ILE A 73 -5.69 -11.81 -3.23
N ASP A 74 -4.63 -12.31 -3.84
CA ASP A 74 -4.24 -13.70 -3.79
C ASP A 74 -3.06 -13.82 -2.83
N LEU A 75 -3.26 -14.53 -1.75
CA LEU A 75 -2.23 -14.83 -0.77
C LEU A 75 -1.83 -16.30 -0.93
N SER A 76 -0.64 -16.67 -0.49
CA SER A 76 -0.21 -18.07 -0.53
C SER A 76 -1.13 -19.00 0.26
N VAL A 77 -1.97 -18.44 1.13
CA VAL A 77 -2.94 -19.21 1.94
C VAL A 77 -4.36 -19.22 1.34
N GLY A 78 -4.62 -18.48 0.27
CA GLY A 78 -5.93 -18.45 -0.40
C GLY A 78 -6.19 -17.15 -1.12
N SER A 79 -7.27 -17.11 -1.91
CA SER A 79 -7.67 -15.94 -2.69
C SER A 79 -8.92 -15.31 -2.08
N PHE A 80 -8.94 -13.98 -2.01
CA PHE A 80 -9.99 -13.22 -1.37
C PHE A 80 -10.37 -12.02 -2.20
N VAL A 81 -11.64 -11.62 -2.14
CA VAL A 81 -12.13 -10.44 -2.86
C VAL A 81 -12.59 -9.41 -1.84
N LEU A 82 -12.04 -8.19 -1.98
CA LEU A 82 -12.48 -7.03 -1.21
C LEU A 82 -13.47 -6.28 -2.08
N GLU A 83 -14.72 -6.13 -1.65
CA GLU A 83 -15.76 -5.54 -2.50
C GLU A 83 -16.63 -4.49 -1.80
N ASN A 84 -16.57 -4.39 -0.49
CA ASN A 84 -17.29 -3.37 0.27
C ASN A 84 -16.32 -2.37 0.87
N GLU A 85 -16.70 -1.10 0.91
CA GLU A 85 -15.90 -0.07 1.55
C GLU A 85 -15.52 -0.53 2.96
N GLY A 86 -14.24 -0.47 3.26
CA GLY A 86 -13.72 -0.91 4.55
C GLY A 86 -13.28 -2.37 4.63
N ASP A 87 -13.55 -3.19 3.61
CA ASP A 87 -13.00 -4.54 3.57
C ASP A 87 -11.48 -4.46 3.58
N TYR A 88 -10.83 -5.35 4.30
CA TYR A 88 -9.38 -5.35 4.35
C TYR A 88 -8.79 -6.75 4.42
N ALA A 89 -7.54 -6.85 4.01
CA ALA A 89 -6.72 -8.03 4.19
C ALA A 89 -5.45 -7.64 4.94
N LEU A 90 -5.01 -8.50 5.82
CA LEU A 90 -3.81 -8.28 6.64
C LEU A 90 -2.97 -9.54 6.59
N TRP A 91 -1.69 -9.42 6.25
CA TRP A 91 -0.80 -10.58 6.24
C TRP A 91 0.57 -10.22 6.79
N GLY A 92 1.15 -11.19 7.48
CA GLY A 92 2.46 -11.05 8.08
C GLY A 92 3.59 -11.44 7.15
N PRO A 93 4.84 -11.34 7.64
CA PRO A 93 6.01 -11.72 6.87
C PRO A 93 5.94 -13.16 6.35
N GLY A 94 6.47 -13.38 5.16
CA GLY A 94 6.55 -14.70 4.56
C GLY A 94 5.31 -15.16 3.79
N ILE A 95 4.24 -14.39 3.81
CA ILE A 95 3.06 -14.67 3.00
C ILE A 95 3.26 -14.04 1.63
N ASP A 96 3.31 -14.89 0.60
CA ASP A 96 3.43 -14.41 -0.77
C ASP A 96 2.09 -13.87 -1.25
N HIS A 97 2.12 -12.90 -2.14
CA HIS A 97 0.89 -12.29 -2.63
C HIS A 97 1.01 -11.77 -4.06
N HIS A 98 -0.14 -11.68 -4.74
CA HIS A 98 -0.33 -10.85 -5.92
C HIS A 98 -1.80 -10.43 -5.97
N TRP A 99 -2.15 -9.56 -6.89
CA TRP A 99 -3.47 -8.93 -6.87
C TRP A 99 -3.95 -8.56 -8.27
N GLN A 100 -5.27 -8.32 -8.38
CA GLN A 100 -5.89 -7.78 -9.58
C GLN A 100 -7.09 -6.91 -9.21
N ALA A 101 -7.16 -5.71 -9.79
CA ALA A 101 -8.34 -4.85 -9.69
C ALA A 101 -9.41 -5.37 -10.66
N GLU A 102 -10.55 -5.77 -10.12
CA GLU A 102 -11.66 -6.30 -10.94
C GLU A 102 -12.60 -5.19 -11.40
N LYS A 103 -12.51 -4.03 -10.79
CA LYS A 103 -13.17 -2.77 -11.17
C LYS A 103 -12.18 -1.64 -10.91
N ASP A 104 -12.53 -0.42 -11.34
CA ASP A 104 -11.76 0.75 -10.95
C ASP A 104 -11.76 0.82 -9.43
N THR A 105 -10.58 0.84 -8.83
CA THR A 105 -10.40 0.59 -7.41
C THR A 105 -9.46 1.62 -6.79
N VAL A 106 -9.79 2.00 -5.56
CA VAL A 106 -8.89 2.77 -4.69
C VAL A 106 -8.66 1.95 -3.43
N VAL A 107 -7.39 1.71 -3.11
CA VAL A 107 -6.96 0.99 -1.91
C VAL A 107 -5.92 1.79 -1.16
N ILE A 108 -5.89 1.62 0.16
CA ILE A 108 -4.82 2.11 1.01
C ILE A 108 -3.96 0.92 1.40
N THR A 109 -2.67 0.99 1.15
CA THR A 109 -1.73 -0.04 1.59
C THR A 109 -0.88 0.52 2.72
N VAL A 110 -0.80 -0.20 3.82
CA VAL A 110 0.04 0.14 4.98
C VAL A 110 0.99 -1.01 5.22
N ARG A 111 2.28 -0.73 5.30
CA ARG A 111 3.30 -1.76 5.59
C ARG A 111 4.19 -1.29 6.73
N TRP A 112 4.61 -2.24 7.57
CA TRP A 112 5.53 -1.93 8.67
C TRP A 112 6.45 -3.10 8.96
N PRO A 113 7.72 -2.81 9.31
CA PRO A 113 8.35 -1.48 9.31
C PRO A 113 8.59 -0.96 7.89
N SER A 114 8.88 0.34 7.75
CA SER A 114 9.28 0.91 6.46
C SER A 114 10.79 0.77 6.32
N VAL A 115 11.22 -0.19 5.51
CA VAL A 115 12.62 -0.51 5.33
C VAL A 115 12.92 -0.82 3.87
N SER A 116 14.17 -0.60 3.49
CA SER A 116 14.64 -1.01 2.17
C SER A 116 14.61 -2.53 2.04
N GLU A 117 14.29 -3.01 0.85
CA GLU A 117 14.29 -4.45 0.53
C GLU A 117 15.69 -4.96 0.17
N ALA A 118 16.63 -4.08 0.00
CA ALA A 118 17.99 -4.44 -0.38
C ALA A 118 18.73 -5.18 0.73
#